data_99392e4bad889fdd6a0f72d1aa7da383
#
_entry.id   99392e4bad889fdd6a0f72d1aa7da383
#
_cell.length_a   1.000
_cell.length_b   1.000
_cell.length_c   1.000
_cell.angle_alpha   90.00
_cell.angle_beta   90.00
_cell.angle_gamma   90.00
#
_symmetry.space_group_name_H-M   'P 1'
#
loop_
_entity.id
_entity.type
_entity.pdbx_description
1 polymer ?
#
loop_
_entity_poly.entity_id
_entity_poly.type
_entity_poly.pdbx_seq_one_letter_code
_entity_poly.pdbx_strand_id
1 'polypeptide(L)'
;HGASYVDELSYKQLLTDLENESLDRGTDKWNFKYRAAISRPQEWFNRAWTGQTGRVEQFLRSKSGEKSPLEELVGEKITKDNTMFYICGWQGTIDGTLDYLGNNEFVTERNKREDGSYEVKFESYG
;
A
#
# COMPACT_ATOMS: atom_id res chain seq x y z
N HIS A 1 -4.39 2.16 1.60
CA HIS A 1 -4.82 3.56 1.60
C HIS A 1 -4.42 4.24 2.89
N GLY A 2 -3.69 5.35 2.80
CA GLY A 2 -3.29 6.15 3.96
C GLY A 2 -4.01 7.48 4.01
N ALA A 3 -4.37 7.93 5.21
CA ALA A 3 -4.97 9.24 5.45
C ALA A 3 -4.55 9.78 6.81
N SER A 4 -4.70 11.07 7.04
CA SER A 4 -4.49 11.66 8.37
C SER A 4 -5.67 11.39 9.29
N TYR A 5 -6.87 11.45 8.76
CA TYR A 5 -8.13 11.31 9.51
C TYR A 5 -9.01 10.22 8.91
N VAL A 6 -9.81 9.57 9.77
CA VAL A 6 -10.71 8.47 9.36
C VAL A 6 -11.70 8.91 8.28
N ASP A 7 -12.24 10.11 8.38
CA ASP A 7 -13.20 10.64 7.40
C ASP A 7 -12.60 10.98 6.04
N GLU A 8 -11.27 10.97 5.93
CA GLU A 8 -10.56 11.12 4.65
C GLU A 8 -10.36 9.78 3.93
N LEU A 9 -10.75 8.66 4.53
CA LEU A 9 -10.67 7.34 3.90
C LEU A 9 -11.83 7.16 2.91
N SER A 10 -11.69 7.75 1.75
CA SER A 10 -12.68 7.67 0.67
C SER A 10 -12.93 6.21 0.28
N TYR A 11 -14.20 5.88 0.06
CA TYR A 11 -14.64 4.54 -0.36
C TYR A 11 -14.33 3.41 0.63
N LYS A 12 -14.04 3.71 1.90
CA LYS A 12 -13.69 2.69 2.90
C LYS A 12 -14.76 1.59 2.97
N GLN A 13 -16.05 1.95 3.03
CA GLN A 13 -17.12 0.96 3.11
C GLN A 13 -17.21 0.13 1.83
N LEU A 14 -17.14 0.77 0.67
CA LEU A 14 -17.16 0.08 -0.62
C LEU A 14 -16.00 -0.92 -0.73
N LEU A 15 -14.79 -0.50 -0.37
CA LEU A 15 -13.59 -1.35 -0.47
C LEU A 15 -13.64 -2.50 0.53
N THR A 16 -14.18 -2.27 1.73
CA THR A 16 -14.40 -3.33 2.72
C THR A 16 -15.41 -4.35 2.21
N ASP A 17 -16.50 -3.89 1.59
CA ASP A 17 -17.51 -4.77 1.01
C ASP A 17 -16.94 -5.60 -0.15
N LEU A 18 -16.08 -5.01 -0.97
CA LEU A 18 -15.40 -5.73 -2.06
C LEU A 18 -14.44 -6.81 -1.53
N GLU A 19 -13.73 -6.54 -0.43
CA GLU A 19 -12.89 -7.55 0.20
C GLU A 19 -13.73 -8.72 0.71
N ASN A 20 -14.85 -8.45 1.37
CA ASN A 20 -15.75 -9.48 1.86
C ASN A 20 -16.36 -10.30 0.70
N GLU A 21 -16.73 -9.66 -0.38
CA GLU A 21 -17.21 -10.35 -1.59
C GLU A 21 -16.13 -11.25 -2.19
N SER A 22 -14.89 -10.80 -2.22
CA SER A 22 -13.75 -11.61 -2.68
C SER A 22 -13.57 -12.87 -1.84
N LEU A 23 -13.69 -12.75 -0.51
CA LEU A 23 -13.62 -13.90 0.40
C LEU A 23 -14.79 -14.89 0.17
N ASP A 24 -16.00 -14.38 -0.01
CA ASP A 24 -17.20 -15.21 -0.20
C ASP A 24 -17.18 -15.98 -1.53
N ARG A 25 -16.60 -15.39 -2.58
CA ARG A 25 -16.50 -16.02 -3.91
C ARG A 25 -15.34 -16.98 -4.07
N GLY A 26 -14.42 -17.00 -3.10
CA GLY A 26 -13.19 -17.77 -3.18
C GLY A 26 -12.04 -17.00 -3.83
N THR A 27 -10.90 -17.00 -3.16
CA THR A 27 -9.71 -16.20 -3.52
C THR A 27 -8.97 -16.73 -4.75
N ASP A 28 -9.36 -17.88 -5.28
CA ASP A 28 -8.84 -18.45 -6.52
C ASP A 28 -9.37 -17.73 -7.78
N LYS A 29 -10.51 -17.04 -7.67
CA LYS A 29 -11.13 -16.31 -8.79
C LYS A 29 -10.73 -14.85 -8.82
N TRP A 30 -10.74 -14.20 -7.68
CA TRP A 30 -10.17 -12.88 -7.47
C TRP A 30 -9.86 -12.72 -6.00
N ASN A 31 -8.76 -12.08 -5.70
CA ASN A 31 -8.26 -11.97 -4.34
C ASN A 31 -8.01 -10.51 -4.02
N PHE A 32 -9.07 -9.80 -3.64
CA PHE A 32 -9.00 -8.40 -3.29
C PHE A 32 -8.78 -8.23 -1.79
N LYS A 33 -7.83 -7.38 -1.42
CA LYS A 33 -7.55 -7.03 -0.03
C LYS A 33 -7.48 -5.51 0.12
N TYR A 34 -8.07 -5.01 1.20
CA TYR A 34 -8.06 -3.60 1.54
C TYR A 34 -7.51 -3.40 2.94
N ARG A 35 -6.56 -2.50 3.07
CA ARG A 35 -6.05 -2.06 4.38
C ARG A 35 -5.87 -0.55 4.37
N ALA A 36 -6.21 0.07 5.49
CA ALA A 36 -6.07 1.51 5.68
C ALA A 36 -5.18 1.82 6.86
N ALA A 37 -4.47 2.95 6.78
CA ALA A 37 -3.65 3.45 7.88
C ALA A 37 -3.99 4.91 8.16
N ILE A 38 -4.02 5.26 9.44
CA ILE A 38 -4.26 6.64 9.91
C ILE A 38 -2.96 7.16 10.52
N SER A 39 -2.47 8.29 10.00
CA SER A 39 -1.18 8.83 10.43
C SER A 39 -1.24 9.68 11.69
N ARG A 40 -2.43 10.06 12.15
CA ARG A 40 -2.62 10.90 13.33
C ARG A 40 -3.54 10.25 14.37
N PRO A 41 -3.14 9.06 14.90
CA PRO A 41 -4.02 8.31 15.81
C PRO A 41 -4.32 9.02 17.13
N GLN A 42 -3.48 9.95 17.55
CA GLN A 42 -3.65 10.71 18.79
C GLN A 42 -4.67 11.86 18.67
N GLU A 43 -5.06 12.22 17.47
CA GLU A 43 -6.05 13.28 17.26
C GLU A 43 -7.44 12.83 17.73
N TRP A 44 -8.18 13.74 18.36
CA TRP A 44 -9.50 13.45 18.91
C TRP A 44 -10.45 12.84 17.86
N PHE A 45 -10.42 13.33 16.63
CA PHE A 45 -11.28 12.85 15.56
C PHE A 45 -11.04 11.39 15.20
N ASN A 46 -9.86 10.86 15.53
CA ASN A 46 -9.47 9.48 15.22
C ASN A 46 -9.59 8.54 16.43
N ARG A 47 -10.18 8.99 17.54
CA ARG A 47 -10.21 8.23 18.80
C ARG A 47 -10.85 6.84 18.71
N ALA A 48 -11.74 6.66 17.76
CA ALA A 48 -12.43 5.37 17.56
C ALA A 48 -11.69 4.45 16.57
N TRP A 49 -10.58 4.90 15.99
CA TRP A 49 -9.82 4.09 15.04
C TRP A 49 -9.07 2.97 15.76
N THR A 50 -9.27 1.73 15.32
CA THR A 50 -8.61 0.54 15.86
C THR A 50 -7.73 -0.17 14.86
N GLY A 51 -7.63 0.33 13.63
CA GLY A 51 -6.82 -0.24 12.56
C GLY A 51 -5.36 0.18 12.61
N GLN A 52 -4.67 0.01 11.49
CA GLN A 52 -3.26 0.33 11.36
C GLN A 52 -3.03 1.84 11.53
N THR A 53 -1.93 2.18 12.21
CA THR A 53 -1.51 3.58 12.40
C THR A 53 -0.17 3.82 11.73
N GLY A 54 0.12 5.10 11.46
CA GLY A 54 1.33 5.53 10.79
C GLY A 54 1.11 5.85 9.32
N ARG A 55 2.20 6.12 8.63
CA ARG A 55 2.15 6.45 7.21
C ARG A 55 2.01 5.18 6.38
N VAL A 56 1.33 5.28 5.23
CA VAL A 56 1.02 4.10 4.41
C VAL A 56 2.26 3.39 3.88
N GLU A 57 3.33 4.11 3.62
CA GLU A 57 4.58 3.50 3.14
C GLU A 57 5.24 2.58 4.18
N GLN A 58 4.84 2.66 5.44
CA GLN A 58 5.31 1.75 6.48
C GLN A 58 4.80 0.32 6.30
N PHE A 59 3.72 0.12 5.53
CA PHE A 59 3.28 -1.23 5.14
C PHE A 59 4.34 -2.00 4.36
N LEU A 60 5.24 -1.32 3.70
CA LEU A 60 6.33 -1.94 2.91
C LEU A 60 7.56 -2.28 3.75
N ARG A 61 7.69 -1.69 4.93
CA ARG A 61 8.90 -1.80 5.73
C ARG A 61 8.79 -2.93 6.73
N SER A 62 9.82 -3.79 6.75
CA SER A 62 9.94 -4.84 7.75
C SER A 62 10.91 -4.44 8.86
N LYS A 63 10.67 -4.95 10.05
CA LYS A 63 11.71 -5.01 11.08
C LYS A 63 12.72 -6.09 10.66
N SER A 64 13.95 -5.99 11.16
CA SER A 64 15.03 -6.92 10.81
C SER A 64 14.59 -8.39 10.91
N GLY A 65 14.66 -9.10 9.80
CA GLY A 65 14.35 -10.53 9.72
C GLY A 65 12.86 -10.88 9.70
N GLU A 66 11.96 -9.90 9.75
CA GLU A 66 10.52 -10.13 9.75
C GLU A 66 9.89 -9.76 8.39
N LYS A 67 8.70 -10.30 8.13
CA LYS A 67 7.89 -9.88 6.99
C LYS A 67 7.34 -8.48 7.20
N SER A 68 7.23 -7.69 6.15
CA SER A 68 6.51 -6.42 6.20
C SER A 68 5.00 -6.66 6.41
N PRO A 69 4.24 -5.67 6.90
CA PRO A 69 2.78 -5.80 6.98
C PRO A 69 2.13 -6.19 5.65
N LEU A 70 2.64 -5.67 4.53
CA LEU A 70 2.12 -6.02 3.22
C LEU A 70 2.44 -7.49 2.87
N GLU A 71 3.63 -7.96 3.17
CA GLU A 71 4.01 -9.37 2.93
C GLU A 71 3.20 -10.34 3.77
N GLU A 72 2.89 -9.98 5.02
CA GLU A 72 1.98 -10.77 5.85
C GLU A 72 0.57 -10.83 5.26
N LEU A 73 0.09 -9.71 4.73
CA LEU A 73 -1.24 -9.63 4.13
C LEU A 73 -1.36 -10.51 2.88
N VAL A 74 -0.36 -10.49 2.00
CA VAL A 74 -0.39 -11.25 0.74
C VAL A 74 0.13 -12.67 0.89
N GLY A 75 0.82 -12.98 1.98
CA GLY A 75 1.30 -14.34 2.27
C GLY A 75 2.58 -14.75 1.56
N GLU A 76 3.28 -13.81 0.93
CA GLU A 76 4.54 -14.09 0.25
C GLU A 76 5.46 -12.87 0.23
N LYS A 77 6.72 -13.08 -0.08
CA LYS A 77 7.70 -12.00 -0.21
C LYS A 77 7.39 -11.14 -1.43
N ILE A 78 7.46 -9.83 -1.26
CA ILE A 78 7.25 -8.84 -2.32
C ILE A 78 8.58 -8.63 -3.06
N THR A 79 8.59 -8.95 -4.35
CA THR A 79 9.76 -8.78 -5.22
C THR A 79 9.37 -8.12 -6.54
N LYS A 80 10.35 -7.59 -7.25
CA LYS A 80 10.13 -7.01 -8.59
C LYS A 80 9.58 -8.01 -9.60
N ASP A 81 9.76 -9.31 -9.35
CA ASP A 81 9.33 -10.36 -10.27
C ASP A 81 7.87 -10.78 -10.06
N ASN A 82 7.27 -10.46 -8.92
CA ASN A 82 5.89 -10.88 -8.61
C ASN A 82 4.94 -9.74 -8.29
N THR A 83 5.39 -8.47 -8.31
CA THR A 83 4.57 -7.36 -7.84
C THR A 83 4.74 -6.12 -8.71
N MET A 84 3.63 -5.46 -9.01
CA MET A 84 3.60 -4.11 -9.60
C MET A 84 2.97 -3.15 -8.60
N PHE A 85 3.45 -1.90 -8.61
CA PHE A 85 2.95 -0.84 -7.73
C PHE A 85 2.35 0.31 -8.51
N TYR A 86 1.18 0.74 -8.11
CA TYR A 86 0.59 2.02 -8.48
C TYR A 86 0.53 2.90 -7.23
N ILE A 87 1.19 4.05 -7.27
CA ILE A 87 1.31 4.95 -6.12
C ILE A 87 0.64 6.27 -6.48
N CYS A 88 -0.34 6.67 -5.70
CA CYS A 88 -1.01 7.96 -5.84
C CYS A 88 -0.97 8.67 -4.49
N GLY A 89 -0.60 9.94 -4.48
CA GLY A 89 -0.59 10.69 -3.23
C GLY A 89 0.24 11.96 -3.27
N TRP A 90 0.53 12.46 -2.08
CA TRP A 90 1.41 13.61 -1.89
C TRP A 90 2.86 13.22 -2.19
N GLN A 91 3.66 14.20 -2.59
CA GLN A 91 5.04 13.98 -2.98
C GLN A 91 5.86 13.24 -1.90
N GLY A 92 5.66 13.59 -0.63
CA GLY A 92 6.38 12.92 0.46
C GLY A 92 6.10 11.43 0.58
N THR A 93 4.86 11.02 0.35
CA THR A 93 4.49 9.59 0.34
C THR A 93 5.11 8.88 -0.86
N ILE A 94 5.08 9.52 -2.02
CA ILE A 94 5.68 8.98 -3.24
C ILE A 94 7.18 8.81 -3.04
N ASP A 95 7.87 9.85 -2.59
CA ASP A 95 9.32 9.82 -2.39
C ASP A 95 9.74 8.72 -1.41
N GLY A 96 9.05 8.60 -0.27
CA GLY A 96 9.32 7.58 0.72
C GLY A 96 9.10 6.16 0.19
N THR A 97 8.07 5.98 -0.61
CA THR A 97 7.77 4.68 -1.24
C THR A 97 8.78 4.35 -2.32
N LEU A 98 9.11 5.31 -3.19
CA LEU A 98 10.09 5.09 -4.26
C LEU A 98 11.50 4.82 -3.71
N ASP A 99 11.87 5.45 -2.61
CA ASP A 99 13.15 5.19 -1.95
C ASP A 99 13.25 3.72 -1.51
N TYR A 100 12.20 3.21 -0.86
CA TYR A 100 12.14 1.81 -0.46
C TYR A 100 12.17 0.88 -1.68
N LEU A 101 11.35 1.15 -2.68
CA LEU A 101 11.24 0.28 -3.87
C LEU A 101 12.53 0.28 -4.68
N GLY A 102 13.19 1.44 -4.82
CA GLY A 102 14.48 1.54 -5.50
C GLY A 102 15.58 0.71 -4.84
N ASN A 103 15.61 0.69 -3.51
CA ASN A 103 16.54 -0.13 -2.74
C ASN A 103 16.26 -1.64 -2.86
N ASN A 104 15.10 -2.01 -3.39
CA ASN A 104 14.70 -3.40 -3.61
C ASN A 104 14.59 -3.76 -5.11
N GLU A 105 15.33 -3.04 -5.95
CA GLU A 105 15.51 -3.29 -7.38
C GLU A 105 14.29 -3.00 -8.25
N PHE A 106 13.23 -2.38 -7.72
CA PHE A 106 12.10 -1.92 -8.50
C PHE A 106 12.49 -0.66 -9.30
N VAL A 107 12.02 -0.56 -10.54
CA VAL A 107 12.20 0.65 -11.35
C VAL A 107 10.86 1.23 -11.77
N THR A 108 10.85 2.54 -11.97
CA THR A 108 9.63 3.26 -12.39
C THR A 108 9.48 3.25 -13.91
N GLU A 109 8.26 3.53 -14.39
CA GLU A 109 7.99 3.73 -15.81
C GLU A 109 8.87 4.82 -16.44
N ARG A 110 9.27 5.83 -15.64
CA ARG A 110 10.13 6.91 -16.11
C ARG A 110 11.59 6.50 -16.27
N ASN A 111 11.99 5.40 -15.64
CA ASN A 111 13.37 4.88 -15.64
C ASN A 111 13.38 3.41 -16.06
N LYS A 112 12.69 3.09 -17.15
CA LYS A 112 12.61 1.71 -17.67
C LYS A 112 13.98 1.10 -17.88
N ARG A 113 14.07 -0.22 -17.71
CA ARG A 113 15.25 -1.01 -18.10
C ARG A 113 15.42 -0.98 -19.61
N GLU A 114 16.54 -1.44 -20.10
CA GLU A 114 16.83 -1.50 -21.54
C GLU A 114 15.80 -2.32 -22.31
N ASP A 115 15.26 -3.37 -21.69
CA ASP A 115 14.21 -4.21 -22.29
C ASP A 115 12.81 -3.59 -22.21
N GLY A 116 12.66 -2.40 -21.66
CA GLY A 116 11.40 -1.68 -21.51
C GLY A 116 10.59 -2.08 -20.27
N SER A 117 11.10 -2.99 -19.43
CA SER A 117 10.38 -3.44 -18.24
C SER A 117 10.43 -2.44 -17.09
N TYR A 118 9.38 -2.42 -16.31
CA TYR A 118 9.27 -1.63 -15.08
C TYR A 118 8.14 -2.20 -14.22
N GLU A 119 8.13 -1.87 -12.92
CA GLU A 119 7.11 -2.35 -11.98
C GLU A 119 6.34 -1.24 -11.28
N VAL A 120 6.76 0.03 -11.42
CA VAL A 120 6.19 1.11 -10.62
C VAL A 120 5.68 2.25 -11.48
N LYS A 121 4.42 2.63 -11.27
CA LYS A 121 3.81 3.87 -11.79
C LYS A 121 3.40 4.75 -10.61
N PHE A 122 3.48 6.05 -10.77
CA PHE A 122 3.05 6.98 -9.73
C PHE A 122 2.48 8.27 -10.28
N GLU A 123 1.58 8.88 -9.49
CA GLU A 123 1.01 10.19 -9.73
C GLU A 123 1.05 10.99 -8.44
N SER A 124 1.53 12.24 -8.52
CA SER A 124 1.56 13.16 -7.40
C SER A 124 0.36 14.10 -7.45
N TYR A 125 -0.26 14.34 -6.30
CA TYR A 125 -1.36 15.32 -6.16
C TYR A 125 -0.88 16.70 -5.74
N GLY A 126 0.39 16.88 -5.54
CA GLY A 126 0.90 18.16 -5.11
C GLY A 126 2.37 18.22 -4.85
#